data_2f30f153c92ca113923e1f95f17f0773
#
_entry.id   2f30f153c92ca113923e1f95f17f0773
#
_cell.length_a   1.000
_cell.length_b   1.000
_cell.length_c   1.000
_cell.angle_alpha   90.00
_cell.angle_beta   90.00
_cell.angle_gamma   90.00
#
_symmetry.space_group_name_H-M   'P 1'
#
loop_
_entity.id
_entity.type
_entity.pdbx_description
1 polymer ?
#
loop_
_entity_poly.entity_id
_entity_poly.type
_entity_poly.pdbx_seq_one_letter_code
_entity_poly.pdbx_strand_id
1 'polypeptide(L)'
;EMVSTGLTTLDFVGEINYKTFSNKIQVIQISQLAGDAYSNGKIFLSTKTINSRSIASITIVAHELGHAKQDIEGKKLKVLKVLRILGKALGVLLPLVLIAGVVLLFFPSLLTYGLVLLGVGGGIFLLALFNKLFTISIEKDASKKAIVMLKDYLTDDEMKKAKRFLKDARLTYWADFLRAILGWTMLSKKSKLF
;
A
#
# COMPACT_ATOMS: atom_id res chain seq x y z
N GLU A 1 -17.27 -12.65 -8.94
CA GLU A 1 -18.48 -13.05 -8.25
C GLU A 1 -19.16 -11.83 -7.65
N MET A 2 -20.48 -11.72 -7.75
CA MET A 2 -21.28 -10.60 -7.25
C MET A 2 -21.71 -10.86 -5.81
N VAL A 3 -21.94 -9.79 -5.04
CA VAL A 3 -22.50 -9.90 -3.68
C VAL A 3 -23.96 -10.32 -3.77
N SER A 4 -24.39 -11.20 -2.86
CA SER A 4 -25.74 -11.75 -2.78
C SER A 4 -26.80 -10.68 -2.48
N THR A 5 -26.43 -9.62 -1.77
CA THR A 5 -27.32 -8.48 -1.47
C THR A 5 -27.63 -7.60 -2.68
N GLY A 6 -26.94 -7.76 -3.81
CA GLY A 6 -27.08 -6.91 -4.98
C GLY A 6 -26.57 -5.46 -4.79
N LEU A 7 -25.95 -5.17 -3.65
CA LEU A 7 -25.44 -3.84 -3.29
C LEU A 7 -24.35 -3.39 -4.29
N THR A 8 -24.45 -2.16 -4.78
CA THR A 8 -23.36 -1.56 -5.55
C THR A 8 -22.25 -1.02 -4.64
N THR A 9 -21.07 -0.86 -5.18
CA THR A 9 -19.96 -0.22 -4.45
C THR A 9 -20.32 1.19 -3.97
N LEU A 10 -21.06 1.95 -4.79
CA LEU A 10 -21.49 3.30 -4.44
C LEU A 10 -22.48 3.27 -3.26
N ASP A 11 -23.46 2.35 -3.27
CA ASP A 11 -24.40 2.19 -2.17
C ASP A 11 -23.67 1.82 -0.87
N PHE A 12 -22.74 0.88 -0.95
CA PHE A 12 -21.92 0.47 0.19
C PHE A 12 -21.14 1.67 0.78
N VAL A 13 -20.49 2.47 -0.08
CA VAL A 13 -19.78 3.68 0.37
C VAL A 13 -20.74 4.67 1.03
N GLY A 14 -21.91 4.90 0.43
CA GLY A 14 -22.92 5.81 0.97
C GLY A 14 -23.36 5.39 2.39
N GLU A 15 -23.68 4.11 2.58
CA GLU A 15 -24.09 3.61 3.89
C GLU A 15 -22.96 3.67 4.93
N ILE A 16 -21.75 3.24 4.59
CA ILE A 16 -20.61 3.33 5.51
C ILE A 16 -20.26 4.78 5.81
N ASN A 17 -20.34 5.67 4.81
CA ASN A 17 -20.08 7.08 4.99
C ASN A 17 -21.07 7.70 6.00
N TYR A 18 -22.35 7.37 5.87
CA TYR A 18 -23.36 7.80 6.83
C TYR A 18 -23.12 7.21 8.24
N LYS A 19 -22.98 5.88 8.35
CA LYS A 19 -22.88 5.17 9.64
C LYS A 19 -21.57 5.44 10.40
N THR A 20 -20.47 5.59 9.68
CA THR A 20 -19.12 5.59 10.30
C THR A 20 -18.45 6.96 10.22
N PHE A 21 -18.74 7.75 9.20
CA PHE A 21 -18.02 8.98 8.91
C PHE A 21 -18.89 10.24 8.96
N SER A 22 -20.17 10.11 9.33
CA SER A 22 -21.12 11.25 9.39
C SER A 22 -21.13 12.06 8.09
N ASN A 23 -21.09 11.38 6.94
CA ASN A 23 -21.04 11.95 5.59
C ASN A 23 -19.85 12.86 5.29
N LYS A 24 -18.74 12.70 6.00
CA LYS A 24 -17.53 13.52 5.79
C LYS A 24 -16.64 13.07 4.63
N ILE A 25 -16.89 11.91 4.05
CA ILE A 25 -16.09 11.37 2.94
C ILE A 25 -16.74 11.81 1.62
N GLN A 26 -15.98 12.52 0.78
CA GLN A 26 -16.41 12.85 -0.58
C GLN A 26 -16.06 11.69 -1.54
N VAL A 27 -17.04 11.28 -2.34
CA VAL A 27 -16.82 10.28 -3.40
C VAL A 27 -16.48 11.02 -4.70
N ILE A 28 -15.34 10.68 -5.29
CA ILE A 28 -14.87 11.25 -6.56
C ILE A 28 -14.69 10.12 -7.57
N GLN A 29 -15.40 10.23 -8.68
CA GLN A 29 -15.21 9.31 -9.79
C GLN A 29 -13.96 9.71 -10.58
N ILE A 30 -13.12 8.71 -10.88
CA ILE A 30 -11.90 8.88 -11.67
C ILE A 30 -11.91 7.98 -12.90
N SER A 31 -10.96 8.21 -13.80
CA SER A 31 -10.82 7.39 -15.00
C SER A 31 -10.53 5.92 -14.66
N GLN A 32 -10.89 5.02 -15.57
CA GLN A 32 -10.72 3.58 -15.40
C GLN A 32 -9.25 3.14 -15.27
N LEU A 33 -8.31 3.94 -15.73
CA LEU A 33 -6.87 3.66 -15.67
C LEU A 33 -6.23 3.97 -14.32
N ALA A 34 -6.92 4.74 -13.46
CA ALA A 34 -6.45 5.05 -12.13
C ALA A 34 -7.00 4.03 -11.12
N GLY A 35 -6.16 3.60 -10.19
CA GLY A 35 -6.58 2.71 -9.10
C GLY A 35 -7.45 3.43 -8.07
N ASP A 36 -8.34 2.67 -7.43
CA ASP A 36 -9.14 3.19 -6.31
C ASP A 36 -8.22 3.61 -5.16
N ALA A 37 -8.54 4.72 -4.47
CA ALA A 37 -7.69 5.26 -3.43
C ALA A 37 -8.45 6.18 -2.46
N TYR A 38 -7.97 6.25 -1.22
CA TYR A 38 -8.38 7.28 -0.27
C TYR A 38 -7.29 8.35 -0.08
N SER A 39 -7.69 9.61 -0.04
CA SER A 39 -6.79 10.71 0.33
C SER A 39 -7.56 11.92 0.86
N ASN A 40 -7.18 12.40 2.05
CA ASN A 40 -7.65 13.68 2.62
C ASN A 40 -9.17 13.86 2.62
N GLY A 41 -9.92 12.90 3.17
CA GLY A 41 -11.39 12.95 3.23
C GLY A 41 -12.09 12.66 1.90
N LYS A 42 -11.35 12.21 0.87
CA LYS A 42 -11.89 11.88 -0.45
C LYS A 42 -11.58 10.43 -0.80
N ILE A 43 -12.60 9.72 -1.26
CA ILE A 43 -12.43 8.40 -1.86
C ILE A 43 -12.53 8.53 -3.38
N PHE A 44 -11.52 8.09 -4.07
CA PHE A 44 -11.44 8.09 -5.53
C PHE A 44 -11.81 6.70 -6.02
N LEU A 45 -12.88 6.62 -6.82
CA LEU A 45 -13.36 5.35 -7.36
C LEU A 45 -13.29 5.37 -8.88
N SER A 46 -12.69 4.34 -9.44
CA SER A 46 -12.65 4.16 -10.90
C SER A 46 -14.06 3.92 -11.45
N THR A 47 -14.28 4.29 -12.70
CA THR A 47 -15.54 4.07 -13.42
C THR A 47 -15.97 2.60 -13.38
N LYS A 48 -14.99 1.68 -13.36
CA LYS A 48 -15.23 0.25 -13.27
C LYS A 48 -15.72 -0.17 -11.88
N THR A 49 -15.18 0.46 -10.82
CA THR A 49 -15.45 0.09 -9.43
C THR A 49 -16.74 0.69 -8.92
N ILE A 50 -17.05 1.95 -9.26
CA ILE A 50 -18.13 2.73 -8.65
C ILE A 50 -19.51 2.06 -8.77
N ASN A 51 -19.82 1.44 -9.92
CA ASN A 51 -21.09 0.76 -10.17
C ASN A 51 -20.97 -0.77 -10.05
N SER A 52 -19.84 -1.26 -9.59
CA SER A 52 -19.60 -2.70 -9.46
C SER A 52 -20.38 -3.29 -8.28
N ARG A 53 -20.83 -4.55 -8.46
CA ARG A 53 -21.44 -5.36 -7.41
C ARG A 53 -20.56 -6.55 -7.03
N SER A 54 -19.29 -6.52 -7.45
CA SER A 54 -18.38 -7.64 -7.19
C SER A 54 -17.87 -7.61 -5.76
N ILE A 55 -17.68 -8.79 -5.16
CA ILE A 55 -17.06 -8.94 -3.84
C ILE A 55 -15.69 -8.26 -3.82
N ALA A 56 -14.89 -8.40 -4.89
CA ALA A 56 -13.58 -7.78 -4.99
C ALA A 56 -13.65 -6.25 -4.93
N SER A 57 -14.54 -5.62 -5.73
CA SER A 57 -14.68 -4.16 -5.76
C SER A 57 -15.14 -3.60 -4.41
N ILE A 58 -16.15 -4.22 -3.80
CA ILE A 58 -16.62 -3.80 -2.48
C ILE A 58 -15.52 -3.98 -1.42
N THR A 59 -14.73 -5.06 -1.52
CA THR A 59 -13.61 -5.31 -0.60
C THR A 59 -12.49 -4.28 -0.75
N ILE A 60 -12.14 -3.90 -2.00
CA ILE A 60 -11.15 -2.84 -2.27
C ILE A 60 -11.62 -1.53 -1.64
N VAL A 61 -12.85 -1.16 -1.90
CA VAL A 61 -13.41 0.11 -1.39
C VAL A 61 -13.53 0.10 0.13
N ALA A 62 -13.90 -1.02 0.74
CA ALA A 62 -13.86 -1.18 2.20
C ALA A 62 -12.43 -0.98 2.75
N HIS A 63 -11.41 -1.43 2.01
CA HIS A 63 -10.01 -1.21 2.39
C HIS A 63 -9.64 0.28 2.33
N GLU A 64 -10.05 1.00 1.30
CA GLU A 64 -9.83 2.45 1.19
C GLU A 64 -10.59 3.23 2.29
N LEU A 65 -11.81 2.79 2.64
CA LEU A 65 -12.52 3.31 3.81
C LEU A 65 -11.82 2.94 5.13
N GLY A 66 -11.09 1.84 5.19
CA GLY A 66 -10.19 1.50 6.29
C GLY A 66 -9.09 2.55 6.48
N HIS A 67 -8.52 3.07 5.38
CA HIS A 67 -7.59 4.21 5.43
C HIS A 67 -8.29 5.51 5.85
N ALA A 68 -9.53 5.74 5.41
CA ALA A 68 -10.33 6.87 5.89
C ALA A 68 -10.51 6.83 7.41
N LYS A 69 -10.79 5.67 7.97
CA LYS A 69 -10.90 5.48 9.42
C LYS A 69 -9.58 5.71 10.14
N GLN A 70 -8.45 5.31 9.57
CA GLN A 70 -7.12 5.62 10.10
C GLN A 70 -6.81 7.12 10.11
N ASP A 71 -7.32 7.86 9.10
CA ASP A 71 -7.14 9.31 9.01
C ASP A 71 -7.91 10.05 10.10
N ILE A 72 -9.15 9.65 10.37
CA ILE A 72 -10.00 10.22 11.43
C ILE A 72 -9.48 9.85 12.83
N GLU A 73 -9.05 8.61 13.04
CA GLU A 73 -8.44 8.16 14.30
C GLU A 73 -7.07 8.82 14.55
N GLY A 74 -6.53 9.54 13.57
CA GLY A 74 -5.38 10.42 13.69
C GLY A 74 -4.07 9.92 13.18
N LYS A 75 -2.98 9.97 13.31
CA LYS A 75 -1.56 9.85 12.96
C LYS A 75 -1.18 8.82 11.89
N LYS A 76 -1.88 7.67 11.76
CA LYS A 76 -1.40 6.54 10.94
C LYS A 76 -1.28 6.87 9.44
N LEU A 77 -2.26 7.57 8.87
CA LEU A 77 -2.23 7.90 7.45
C LEU A 77 -1.18 8.98 7.12
N LYS A 78 -0.98 9.94 8.04
CA LYS A 78 0.11 10.94 7.90
C LYS A 78 1.48 10.24 7.92
N VAL A 79 1.65 9.29 8.84
CA VAL A 79 2.87 8.45 8.90
C VAL A 79 3.05 7.68 7.59
N LEU A 80 2.00 7.05 7.04
CA LEU A 80 2.09 6.32 5.78
C LEU A 80 2.54 7.22 4.62
N LYS A 81 2.05 8.47 4.53
CA LYS A 81 2.48 9.42 3.50
C LYS A 81 3.98 9.74 3.64
N VAL A 82 4.44 10.01 4.86
CA VAL A 82 5.86 10.26 5.13
C VAL A 82 6.69 9.04 4.76
N LEU A 83 6.27 7.84 5.15
CA LEU A 83 6.95 6.59 4.83
C LEU A 83 7.04 6.34 3.33
N ARG A 84 6.00 6.65 2.56
CA ARG A 84 6.02 6.53 1.10
C ARG A 84 7.04 7.49 0.45
N ILE A 85 7.10 8.74 0.92
CA ILE A 85 8.08 9.73 0.43
C ILE A 85 9.50 9.27 0.79
N LEU A 86 9.71 8.90 2.05
CA LEU A 86 10.99 8.38 2.54
C LEU A 86 11.43 7.14 1.76
N GLY A 87 10.52 6.18 1.53
CA GLY A 87 10.80 4.97 0.76
C GLY A 87 11.26 5.26 -0.67
N LYS A 88 10.67 6.26 -1.34
CA LYS A 88 11.11 6.70 -2.67
C LYS A 88 12.52 7.32 -2.61
N ALA A 89 12.77 8.21 -1.65
CA ALA A 89 14.08 8.85 -1.48
C ALA A 89 15.17 7.82 -1.18
N LEU A 90 14.93 6.91 -0.24
CA LEU A 90 15.87 5.84 0.10
C LEU A 90 16.12 4.89 -1.08
N GLY A 91 15.09 4.61 -1.90
CA GLY A 91 15.21 3.78 -3.09
C GLY A 91 16.12 4.36 -4.17
N VAL A 92 16.23 5.69 -4.26
CA VAL A 92 17.16 6.38 -5.17
C VAL A 92 18.54 6.54 -4.53
N LEU A 93 18.59 6.92 -3.26
CA LEU A 93 19.84 7.23 -2.56
C LEU A 93 20.73 6.01 -2.34
N LEU A 94 20.14 4.89 -1.95
CA LEU A 94 20.85 3.66 -1.62
C LEU A 94 21.79 3.18 -2.74
N PRO A 95 21.32 3.02 -4.01
CA PRO A 95 22.21 2.60 -5.09
C PRO A 95 23.36 3.56 -5.34
N LEU A 96 23.09 4.85 -5.29
CA LEU A 96 24.10 5.87 -5.53
C LEU A 96 25.22 5.81 -4.49
N VAL A 97 24.86 5.68 -3.21
CA VAL A 97 25.81 5.59 -2.09
C VAL A 97 26.62 4.30 -2.19
N LEU A 98 25.99 3.15 -2.49
CA LEU A 98 26.70 1.87 -2.61
C LEU A 98 27.65 1.86 -3.80
N ILE A 99 27.24 2.36 -4.98
CA ILE A 99 28.10 2.44 -6.15
C ILE A 99 29.29 3.36 -5.87
N ALA A 100 29.06 4.54 -5.31
CA ALA A 100 30.14 5.46 -4.94
C ALA A 100 31.10 4.82 -3.94
N GLY A 101 30.57 4.15 -2.91
CA GLY A 101 31.38 3.43 -1.92
C GLY A 101 32.27 2.36 -2.57
N VAL A 102 31.70 1.53 -3.45
CA VAL A 102 32.46 0.50 -4.16
C VAL A 102 33.54 1.12 -5.07
N VAL A 103 33.21 2.17 -5.82
CA VAL A 103 34.18 2.84 -6.70
C VAL A 103 35.39 3.38 -5.92
N LEU A 104 35.16 3.98 -4.75
CA LEU A 104 36.24 4.50 -3.93
C LEU A 104 37.18 3.43 -3.38
N LEU A 105 36.72 2.16 -3.25
CA LEU A 105 37.60 1.06 -2.81
C LEU A 105 38.76 0.77 -3.80
N PHE A 106 38.60 1.11 -5.08
CA PHE A 106 39.67 0.93 -6.09
C PHE A 106 40.79 1.95 -5.99
N PHE A 107 40.66 2.99 -5.15
CA PHE A 107 41.67 4.01 -4.95
C PHE A 107 42.23 3.91 -3.54
N PRO A 108 43.51 3.47 -3.34
CA PRO A 108 44.11 3.27 -2.01
C PRO A 108 44.00 4.47 -1.09
N SER A 109 44.20 5.69 -1.63
CA SER A 109 44.06 6.94 -0.88
C SER A 109 42.65 7.25 -0.41
N LEU A 110 41.63 6.64 -1.00
CA LEU A 110 40.20 6.86 -0.72
C LEU A 110 39.51 5.66 -0.06
N LEU A 111 40.25 4.61 0.25
CA LEU A 111 39.73 3.37 0.81
C LEU A 111 38.85 3.60 2.05
N THR A 112 39.33 4.42 2.98
CA THR A 112 38.57 4.73 4.21
C THR A 112 37.22 5.39 3.91
N TYR A 113 37.18 6.30 2.96
CA TYR A 113 35.94 6.97 2.56
C TYR A 113 34.98 5.98 1.87
N GLY A 114 35.52 5.07 1.05
CA GLY A 114 34.72 3.98 0.45
C GLY A 114 34.04 3.09 1.50
N LEU A 115 34.80 2.67 2.53
CA LEU A 115 34.27 1.87 3.64
C LEU A 115 33.21 2.63 4.44
N VAL A 116 33.42 3.91 4.71
CA VAL A 116 32.43 4.75 5.40
C VAL A 116 31.14 4.85 4.58
N LEU A 117 31.23 5.09 3.26
CA LEU A 117 30.04 5.13 2.40
C LEU A 117 29.29 3.80 2.36
N LEU A 118 29.99 2.67 2.34
CA LEU A 118 29.35 1.35 2.41
C LEU A 118 28.64 1.15 3.75
N GLY A 119 29.22 1.60 4.85
CA GLY A 119 28.57 1.61 6.16
C GLY A 119 27.31 2.46 6.19
N VAL A 120 27.36 3.68 5.61
CA VAL A 120 26.20 4.56 5.44
C VAL A 120 25.13 3.88 4.57
N GLY A 121 25.55 3.25 3.46
CA GLY A 121 24.65 2.47 2.60
C GLY A 121 23.93 1.34 3.36
N GLY A 122 24.64 0.62 4.23
CA GLY A 122 24.06 -0.38 5.13
C GLY A 122 23.00 0.20 6.06
N GLY A 123 23.27 1.37 6.65
CA GLY A 123 22.30 2.10 7.48
C GLY A 123 21.05 2.52 6.71
N ILE A 124 21.22 3.06 5.49
CA ILE A 124 20.12 3.42 4.59
C ILE A 124 19.28 2.18 4.24
N PHE A 125 19.93 1.04 3.96
CA PHE A 125 19.26 -0.23 3.66
C PHE A 125 18.39 -0.69 4.83
N LEU A 126 18.91 -0.70 6.05
CA LEU A 126 18.15 -1.06 7.25
C LEU A 126 16.95 -0.12 7.44
N LEU A 127 17.14 1.19 7.26
CA LEU A 127 16.05 2.16 7.35
C LEU A 127 14.97 1.90 6.27
N ALA A 128 15.35 1.52 5.06
CA ALA A 128 14.43 1.15 4.00
C ALA A 128 13.63 -0.12 4.34
N LEU A 129 14.27 -1.13 4.96
CA LEU A 129 13.57 -2.33 5.44
C LEU A 129 12.57 -2.00 6.54
N PHE A 130 12.96 -1.21 7.53
CA PHE A 130 12.06 -0.73 8.59
C PHE A 130 10.85 -0.01 8.01
N ASN A 131 11.09 0.90 7.07
CA ASN A 131 10.03 1.63 6.38
C ASN A 131 9.01 0.69 5.72
N LYS A 132 9.47 -0.37 5.05
CA LYS A 132 8.58 -1.37 4.43
C LYS A 132 7.77 -2.16 5.47
N LEU A 133 8.37 -2.58 6.59
CA LEU A 133 7.67 -3.27 7.66
C LEU A 133 6.58 -2.41 8.30
N PHE A 134 6.85 -1.13 8.52
CA PHE A 134 5.85 -0.17 9.00
C PHE A 134 4.69 -0.02 8.02
N THR A 135 4.98 0.09 6.73
CA THR A 135 3.94 0.15 5.69
C THR A 135 3.04 -1.08 5.74
N ILE A 136 3.61 -2.29 5.80
CA ILE A 136 2.85 -3.55 5.93
C ILE A 136 1.94 -3.54 7.16
N SER A 137 2.41 -3.00 8.29
CA SER A 137 1.62 -2.90 9.52
C SER A 137 0.40 -1.98 9.36
N ILE A 138 0.57 -0.83 8.69
CA ILE A 138 -0.52 0.13 8.43
C ILE A 138 -1.55 -0.47 7.46
N GLU A 139 -1.12 -1.13 6.39
CA GLU A 139 -1.97 -1.80 5.41
C GLU A 139 -2.76 -2.97 6.06
N LYS A 140 -2.13 -3.69 6.98
CA LYS A 140 -2.81 -4.73 7.76
C LYS A 140 -3.92 -4.16 8.66
N ASP A 141 -3.71 -3.01 9.27
CA ASP A 141 -4.70 -2.33 10.09
C ASP A 141 -5.88 -1.81 9.24
N ALA A 142 -5.62 -1.21 8.07
CA ALA A 142 -6.67 -0.81 7.13
C ALA A 142 -7.53 -2.02 6.70
N SER A 143 -6.89 -3.15 6.36
CA SER A 143 -7.59 -4.40 6.04
C SER A 143 -8.45 -4.93 7.20
N LYS A 144 -7.99 -4.83 8.44
CA LYS A 144 -8.79 -5.21 9.61
C LYS A 144 -10.04 -4.33 9.75
N LYS A 145 -9.91 -3.02 9.56
CA LYS A 145 -11.03 -2.07 9.58
C LYS A 145 -12.02 -2.35 8.45
N ALA A 146 -11.53 -2.68 7.25
CA ALA A 146 -12.35 -3.12 6.13
C ALA A 146 -13.21 -4.34 6.48
N ILE A 147 -12.62 -5.37 7.10
CA ILE A 147 -13.34 -6.59 7.51
C ILE A 147 -14.47 -6.26 8.48
N VAL A 148 -14.25 -5.33 9.42
CA VAL A 148 -15.30 -4.90 10.35
C VAL A 148 -16.44 -4.21 9.61
N MET A 149 -16.14 -3.33 8.64
CA MET A 149 -17.17 -2.62 7.85
C MET A 149 -17.96 -3.57 6.93
N LEU A 150 -17.34 -4.65 6.44
CA LEU A 150 -17.97 -5.63 5.55
C LEU A 150 -18.88 -6.61 6.28
N LYS A 151 -18.81 -6.72 7.61
CA LYS A 151 -19.45 -7.78 8.38
C LYS A 151 -20.98 -7.81 8.21
N ASP A 152 -21.61 -6.64 8.09
CA ASP A 152 -23.06 -6.52 8.00
C ASP A 152 -23.58 -6.58 6.54
N TYR A 153 -22.68 -6.73 5.55
CA TYR A 153 -22.99 -6.66 4.12
C TYR A 153 -22.67 -7.92 3.35
N LEU A 154 -21.85 -8.80 3.90
CA LEU A 154 -21.43 -10.03 3.25
C LEU A 154 -21.86 -11.26 4.04
N THR A 155 -22.28 -12.30 3.34
CA THR A 155 -22.48 -13.64 3.92
C THR A 155 -21.13 -14.22 4.38
N ASP A 156 -21.16 -15.29 5.17
CA ASP A 156 -19.96 -15.95 5.67
C ASP A 156 -19.01 -16.41 4.54
N ASP A 157 -19.58 -16.93 3.44
CA ASP A 157 -18.76 -17.37 2.30
C ASP A 157 -18.18 -16.20 1.50
N GLU A 158 -18.95 -15.13 1.30
CA GLU A 158 -18.45 -13.89 0.69
C GLU A 158 -17.36 -13.25 1.57
N MET A 159 -17.56 -13.27 2.88
CA MET A 159 -16.57 -12.77 3.83
C MET A 159 -15.27 -13.59 3.80
N LYS A 160 -15.34 -14.93 3.62
CA LYS A 160 -14.13 -15.75 3.41
C LYS A 160 -13.37 -15.30 2.15
N LYS A 161 -14.08 -15.02 1.06
CA LYS A 161 -13.50 -14.54 -0.20
C LYS A 161 -12.88 -13.14 -0.04
N ALA A 162 -13.60 -12.22 0.61
CA ALA A 162 -13.08 -10.88 0.93
C ALA A 162 -11.81 -10.93 1.78
N LYS A 163 -11.79 -11.75 2.84
CA LYS A 163 -10.58 -11.96 3.66
C LYS A 163 -9.42 -12.53 2.87
N ARG A 164 -9.69 -13.50 1.97
CA ARG A 164 -8.66 -14.06 1.09
C ARG A 164 -8.12 -13.00 0.15
N PHE A 165 -8.98 -12.21 -0.49
CA PHE A 165 -8.59 -11.12 -1.36
C PHE A 165 -7.67 -10.10 -0.65
N LEU A 166 -8.04 -9.64 0.55
CA LEU A 166 -7.22 -8.73 1.35
C LEU A 166 -5.89 -9.36 1.79
N LYS A 167 -5.87 -10.68 2.05
CA LYS A 167 -4.65 -11.41 2.35
C LYS A 167 -3.73 -11.46 1.13
N ASP A 168 -4.27 -11.79 -0.03
CA ASP A 168 -3.51 -11.89 -1.29
C ASP A 168 -2.96 -10.52 -1.70
N ALA A 169 -3.77 -9.45 -1.61
CA ALA A 169 -3.30 -8.09 -1.80
C ALA A 169 -2.15 -7.72 -0.85
N ARG A 170 -2.20 -8.14 0.40
CA ARG A 170 -1.11 -7.91 1.36
C ARG A 170 0.17 -8.69 1.03
N LEU A 171 0.08 -9.83 0.35
CA LEU A 171 1.26 -10.57 -0.09
C LEU A 171 2.11 -9.78 -1.09
N THR A 172 1.54 -8.83 -1.83
CA THR A 172 2.30 -7.95 -2.72
C THR A 172 3.29 -7.08 -1.93
N TYR A 173 2.90 -6.57 -0.76
CA TYR A 173 3.79 -5.80 0.13
C TYR A 173 4.91 -6.68 0.71
N TRP A 174 4.60 -7.95 1.05
CA TRP A 174 5.61 -8.91 1.47
C TRP A 174 6.56 -9.28 0.34
N ALA A 175 6.05 -9.45 -0.88
CA ALA A 175 6.87 -9.69 -2.05
C ALA A 175 7.83 -8.50 -2.31
N ASP A 176 7.34 -7.26 -2.14
CA ASP A 176 8.18 -6.07 -2.25
C ASP A 176 9.21 -5.94 -1.13
N PHE A 177 8.88 -6.40 0.08
CA PHE A 177 9.83 -6.48 1.19
C PHE A 177 10.92 -7.52 0.90
N LEU A 178 10.54 -8.73 0.50
CA LEU A 178 11.50 -9.79 0.13
C LEU A 178 12.35 -9.38 -1.07
N ARG A 179 11.76 -8.71 -2.06
CA ARG A 179 12.49 -8.16 -3.21
C ARG A 179 13.53 -7.14 -2.79
N ALA A 180 13.27 -6.32 -1.77
CA ALA A 180 14.25 -5.38 -1.24
C ALA A 180 15.42 -6.09 -0.56
N ILE A 181 15.19 -7.25 0.09
CA ILE A 181 16.23 -8.05 0.72
C ILE A 181 17.03 -8.87 -0.30
N LEU A 182 16.33 -9.58 -1.20
CA LEU A 182 16.93 -10.58 -2.08
C LEU A 182 17.35 -10.03 -3.43
N GLY A 183 16.82 -8.91 -3.83
CA GLY A 183 16.69 -8.71 -5.23
C GLY A 183 17.17 -7.47 -5.87
N TRP A 184 18.22 -6.89 -5.41
CA TRP A 184 18.90 -5.95 -6.28
C TRP A 184 19.53 -6.63 -7.51
N THR A 185 19.77 -7.94 -7.44
CA THR A 185 20.56 -8.64 -8.44
C THR A 185 19.78 -9.52 -9.41
N MET A 186 18.59 -10.00 -9.08
CA MET A 186 17.95 -11.05 -9.88
C MET A 186 16.64 -10.72 -10.59
N LEU A 187 15.94 -9.67 -10.24
CA LEU A 187 14.58 -9.42 -10.71
C LEU A 187 14.41 -8.24 -11.69
N SER A 188 15.43 -7.46 -11.94
CA SER A 188 15.36 -6.36 -12.92
C SER A 188 15.36 -6.85 -14.37
N LYS A 189 15.68 -8.11 -14.62
CA LYS A 189 15.74 -8.69 -15.97
C LYS A 189 14.41 -9.16 -16.55
N LYS A 190 13.32 -9.24 -15.78
CA LYS A 190 12.03 -9.79 -16.27
C LYS A 190 10.94 -8.78 -16.58
N SER A 191 11.16 -7.49 -16.49
CA SER A 191 10.12 -6.50 -16.81
C SER A 191 10.16 -5.98 -18.27
N LYS A 192 10.92 -6.62 -19.14
CA LYS A 192 11.00 -6.25 -20.58
C LYS A 192 10.38 -7.27 -21.54
N LEU A 193 9.58 -8.19 -21.03
CA LEU A 193 8.89 -9.18 -21.86
C LEU A 193 7.43 -9.26 -21.41
N PHE A 194 6.67 -8.20 -21.72
CA PHE A 194 5.23 -8.23 -22.07
C PHE A 194 4.76 -6.81 -22.28
#